data_d708872bd25aab5cc636aa41ef058fe1
#
_entry.id   d708872bd25aab5cc636aa41ef058fe1
#
_cell.length_a   1.000
_cell.length_b   1.000
_cell.length_c   1.000
_cell.angle_alpha   90.00
_cell.angle_beta   90.00
_cell.angle_gamma   90.00
#
_symmetry.space_group_name_H-M   'P 1'
#
loop_
_entity.id
_entity.type
_entity.pdbx_description
1 polymer ?
#
loop_
_entity_poly.entity_id
_entity_poly.type
_entity_poly.pdbx_seq_one_letter_code
_entity_poly.pdbx_strand_id
1 'polypeptide(L)'
;MATTRPTPTGQRDRDRARVARLLKPHAPPDWEQRFRKTDLLDRVIDGEPIQMFVMAADIRESTTLMKEAVRFERFALVMDKFVTSVRRGIRSSGGWFDKFTGDGFLAYWIVQPAEPDEY
;
A
#
# COMPACT_ATOMS: atom_id res chain seq x y z
N MET A 1 17.03 -34.01 0.72
CA MET A 1 15.81 -33.79 -0.03
C MET A 1 14.99 -32.72 0.63
N ALA A 2 14.96 -31.58 0.00
CA ALA A 2 14.09 -30.54 0.51
C ALA A 2 12.65 -30.95 0.24
N THR A 3 12.11 -31.72 1.12
CA THR A 3 10.67 -31.83 1.13
C THR A 3 10.11 -30.52 1.55
N THR A 4 9.65 -29.75 0.61
CA THR A 4 8.66 -28.76 0.90
C THR A 4 7.54 -29.50 1.62
N ARG A 5 7.49 -29.35 2.91
CA ARG A 5 6.32 -29.76 3.64
C ARG A 5 5.13 -29.00 3.06
N PRO A 6 4.09 -29.70 2.57
CA PRO A 6 2.87 -28.98 2.26
C PRO A 6 2.44 -28.28 3.53
N THR A 7 2.37 -26.97 3.49
CA THR A 7 1.84 -26.20 4.60
C THR A 7 0.43 -26.72 4.88
N PRO A 8 0.12 -27.11 6.13
CA PRO A 8 -1.25 -27.53 6.44
C PRO A 8 -2.23 -26.45 6.01
N THR A 9 -3.36 -26.84 5.47
CA THR A 9 -4.38 -25.91 4.99
C THR A 9 -4.71 -24.85 6.03
N GLY A 10 -4.82 -25.23 7.30
CA GLY A 10 -5.09 -24.31 8.38
C GLY A 10 -3.97 -23.29 8.60
N GLN A 11 -2.70 -23.70 8.39
CA GLN A 11 -1.59 -22.78 8.50
C GLN A 11 -1.58 -21.75 7.37
N ARG A 12 -1.85 -22.19 6.16
CA ARG A 12 -1.94 -21.31 4.99
C ARG A 12 -3.05 -20.27 5.17
N ASP A 13 -4.20 -20.69 5.68
CA ASP A 13 -5.31 -19.79 5.95
C ASP A 13 -4.97 -18.77 7.04
N ARG A 14 -4.27 -19.20 8.09
CA ARG A 14 -3.79 -18.28 9.13
C ARG A 14 -2.79 -17.27 8.59
N ASP A 15 -1.89 -17.69 7.73
CA ASP A 15 -0.92 -16.81 7.09
C ASP A 15 -1.61 -15.78 6.20
N ARG A 16 -2.61 -16.20 5.42
CA ARG A 16 -3.40 -15.29 4.59
C ARG A 16 -4.13 -14.27 5.45
N ALA A 17 -4.76 -14.69 6.53
CA ALA A 17 -5.47 -13.79 7.43
C ALA A 17 -4.52 -12.79 8.10
N ARG A 18 -3.35 -13.24 8.49
CA ARG A 18 -2.33 -12.38 9.10
C ARG A 18 -1.83 -11.32 8.13
N VAL A 19 -1.46 -11.75 6.92
CA VAL A 19 -0.97 -10.84 5.88
C VAL A 19 -2.08 -9.85 5.50
N ALA A 20 -3.30 -10.31 5.36
CA ALA A 20 -4.43 -9.45 5.04
C ALA A 20 -4.62 -8.35 6.08
N ARG A 21 -4.49 -8.67 7.37
CA ARG A 21 -4.57 -7.66 8.43
C ARG A 21 -3.47 -6.62 8.35
N LEU A 22 -2.27 -7.04 7.98
CA LEU A 22 -1.14 -6.11 7.81
C LEU A 22 -1.32 -5.20 6.59
N LEU A 23 -1.93 -5.70 5.54
CA LEU A 23 -2.11 -4.96 4.29
C LEU A 23 -3.32 -4.02 4.30
N LYS A 24 -4.37 -4.38 5.02
CA LYS A 24 -5.65 -3.67 4.99
C LYS A 24 -5.55 -2.15 5.21
N PRO A 25 -4.76 -1.64 6.17
CA PRO A 25 -4.68 -0.19 6.38
C PRO A 25 -4.12 0.59 5.20
N HIS A 26 -3.37 -0.06 4.32
CA HIS A 26 -2.68 0.57 3.20
C HIS A 26 -3.39 0.33 1.87
N ALA A 27 -4.35 -0.57 1.84
CA ALA A 27 -4.92 -1.14 0.63
C ALA A 27 -5.99 -0.26 -0.01
N PRO A 28 -6.16 -0.34 -1.35
CA PRO A 28 -7.32 0.24 -2.01
C PRO A 28 -8.60 -0.52 -1.64
N PRO A 29 -9.80 0.08 -1.86
CA PRO A 29 -11.05 -0.48 -1.35
C PRO A 29 -11.40 -1.89 -1.85
N ASP A 30 -11.01 -2.23 -3.08
CA ASP A 30 -11.37 -3.50 -3.72
C ASP A 30 -10.23 -4.52 -3.74
N TRP A 31 -9.24 -4.34 -2.87
CA TRP A 31 -8.02 -5.16 -2.91
C TRP A 31 -8.27 -6.64 -2.67
N GLU A 32 -9.23 -6.98 -1.81
CA GLU A 32 -9.52 -8.38 -1.49
C GLU A 32 -10.03 -9.12 -2.72
N GLN A 33 -10.91 -8.49 -3.51
CA GLN A 33 -11.43 -9.09 -4.73
C GLN A 33 -10.33 -9.31 -5.76
N ARG A 34 -9.44 -8.33 -5.89
CA ARG A 34 -8.30 -8.46 -6.80
C ARG A 34 -7.38 -9.60 -6.38
N PHE A 35 -7.13 -9.73 -5.09
CA PHE A 35 -6.27 -10.79 -4.57
C PHE A 35 -6.92 -12.17 -4.71
N ARG A 36 -8.24 -12.27 -4.66
CA ARG A 36 -8.95 -13.54 -4.87
C ARG A 36 -8.88 -14.01 -6.32
N LYS A 37 -8.87 -13.07 -7.26
CA LYS A 37 -8.81 -13.39 -8.70
C LYS A 37 -7.40 -13.72 -9.16
N THR A 38 -6.41 -13.48 -8.34
CA THR A 38 -5.01 -13.69 -8.67
C THR A 38 -4.34 -14.47 -7.55
N ASP A 39 -3.13 -14.92 -7.79
CA ASP A 39 -2.32 -15.60 -6.79
C ASP A 39 -1.43 -14.63 -5.99
N LEU A 40 -1.72 -13.33 -6.06
CA LEU A 40 -0.86 -12.31 -5.47
C LEU A 40 -0.64 -12.49 -3.98
N LEU A 41 -1.69 -12.82 -3.23
CA LEU A 41 -1.56 -13.01 -1.79
C LEU A 41 -0.65 -14.19 -1.44
N ASP A 42 -0.79 -15.29 -2.18
CA ASP A 42 0.07 -16.46 -2.00
C ASP A 42 1.51 -16.15 -2.38
N ARG A 43 1.73 -15.36 -3.43
CA ARG A 43 3.06 -14.93 -3.83
C ARG A 43 3.71 -14.05 -2.75
N VAL A 44 2.95 -13.16 -2.13
CA VAL A 44 3.43 -12.35 -1.00
C VAL A 44 3.83 -13.25 0.16
N ILE A 45 2.99 -14.21 0.50
CA ILE A 45 3.26 -15.15 1.60
C ILE A 45 4.53 -15.97 1.32
N ASP A 46 4.70 -16.38 0.07
CA ASP A 46 5.86 -17.19 -0.35
C ASP A 46 7.13 -16.36 -0.55
N GLY A 47 7.04 -15.03 -0.39
CA GLY A 47 8.19 -14.15 -0.57
C GLY A 47 8.63 -13.97 -2.02
N GLU A 48 7.74 -14.23 -2.97
CA GLU A 48 8.05 -14.06 -4.39
C GLU A 48 8.06 -12.58 -4.78
N PRO A 49 8.92 -12.19 -5.74
CA PRO A 49 8.94 -10.82 -6.24
C PRO A 49 7.61 -10.43 -6.88
N ILE A 50 7.17 -9.21 -6.61
CA ILE A 50 5.97 -8.63 -7.20
C ILE A 50 6.37 -7.34 -7.89
N GLN A 51 5.94 -7.20 -9.14
CA GLN A 51 6.18 -5.98 -9.89
C GLN A 51 5.24 -4.88 -9.44
N MET A 52 5.80 -3.68 -9.23
CA MET A 52 4.99 -2.54 -8.82
C MET A 52 5.57 -1.23 -9.31
N PHE A 53 4.72 -0.24 -9.50
CA PHE A 53 5.14 1.15 -9.63
C PHE A 53 5.19 1.75 -8.24
N VAL A 54 6.30 2.42 -7.94
CA VAL A 54 6.49 3.10 -6.65
C VAL A 54 6.55 4.59 -6.91
N MET A 55 5.76 5.35 -6.17
CA MET A 55 5.81 6.80 -6.20
C MET A 55 6.32 7.30 -4.85
N ALA A 56 7.40 8.03 -4.88
CA ALA A 56 7.90 8.76 -3.73
C ALA A 56 7.71 10.25 -4.01
N ALA A 57 6.97 10.91 -3.17
CA ALA A 57 6.71 12.33 -3.29
C ALA A 57 7.28 13.08 -2.10
N ASP A 58 7.76 14.28 -2.35
CA ASP A 58 8.33 15.15 -1.34
C ASP A 58 7.64 16.50 -1.39
N ILE A 59 7.33 17.04 -0.22
CA ILE A 59 6.76 18.39 -0.12
C ILE A 59 7.91 19.37 -0.02
N ARG A 60 8.09 20.12 -1.08
CA ARG A 60 9.14 21.13 -1.12
C ARG A 60 8.87 22.20 -0.05
N GLU A 61 9.93 22.58 0.64
CA GLU A 61 9.91 23.65 1.64
C GLU A 61 8.96 23.38 2.81
N SER A 62 8.70 22.09 3.13
CA SER A 62 7.87 21.75 4.27
C SER A 62 8.41 22.34 5.57
N THR A 63 9.73 22.35 5.73
CA THR A 63 10.38 22.95 6.89
C THR A 63 10.16 24.46 6.94
N THR A 64 10.26 25.13 5.80
CA THR A 64 9.99 26.57 5.68
C THR A 64 8.54 26.88 5.99
N LEU A 65 7.61 26.08 5.44
CA LEU A 65 6.19 26.23 5.74
C LEU A 65 5.91 26.06 7.23
N MET A 66 6.56 25.11 7.87
CA MET A 66 6.40 24.88 9.30
C MET A 66 6.92 26.09 10.11
N LYS A 67 8.06 26.65 9.73
CA LYS A 67 8.65 27.81 10.40
C LYS A 67 7.82 29.08 10.20
N GLU A 68 7.21 29.23 9.03
CA GLU A 68 6.39 30.39 8.68
C GLU A 68 4.96 30.28 9.21
N ALA A 69 4.54 29.09 9.65
CA ALA A 69 3.20 28.92 10.20
C ALA A 69 3.07 29.73 11.49
N VAL A 70 2.13 30.66 11.51
CA VAL A 70 1.89 31.52 12.66
C VAL A 70 1.42 30.72 13.86
N ARG A 71 0.73 29.60 13.63
CA ARG A 71 0.26 28.69 14.65
C ARG A 71 0.51 27.24 14.22
N PHE A 72 1.09 26.48 15.11
CA PHE A 72 1.35 25.07 14.89
C PHE A 72 0.06 24.31 14.59
N GLU A 73 -1.03 24.63 15.26
CA GLU A 73 -2.32 23.97 15.04
C GLU A 73 -2.83 24.14 13.61
N ARG A 74 -2.64 25.33 13.04
CA ARG A 74 -3.02 25.57 11.64
C ARG A 74 -2.21 24.72 10.68
N PHE A 75 -0.91 24.65 10.91
CA PHE A 75 -0.04 23.83 10.11
C PHE A 75 -0.47 22.35 10.19
N ALA A 76 -0.70 21.85 11.40
CA ALA A 76 -1.12 20.47 11.62
C ALA A 76 -2.45 20.17 10.91
N LEU A 77 -3.40 21.13 10.94
CA LEU A 77 -4.70 20.97 10.30
C LEU A 77 -4.59 20.91 8.79
N VAL A 78 -3.76 21.78 8.20
CA VAL A 78 -3.51 21.79 6.77
C VAL A 78 -2.85 20.49 6.33
N MET A 79 -1.86 20.03 7.10
CA MET A 79 -1.18 18.77 6.80
C MET A 79 -2.11 17.57 6.92
N ASP A 80 -2.98 17.56 7.92
CA ASP A 80 -3.97 16.50 8.07
C ASP A 80 -4.91 16.44 6.86
N LYS A 81 -5.41 17.56 6.41
CA LYS A 81 -6.27 17.63 5.23
C LYS A 81 -5.53 17.19 3.97
N PHE A 82 -4.29 17.61 3.84
CA PHE A 82 -3.45 17.24 2.70
C PHE A 82 -3.22 15.72 2.68
N VAL A 83 -2.78 15.14 3.78
CA VAL A 83 -2.54 13.70 3.90
C VAL A 83 -3.81 12.91 3.62
N THR A 84 -4.93 13.34 4.18
CA THR A 84 -6.23 12.68 3.97
C THR A 84 -6.63 12.70 2.51
N SER A 85 -6.48 13.84 1.83
CA SER A 85 -6.80 13.97 0.41
C SER A 85 -5.90 13.11 -0.45
N VAL A 86 -4.60 13.10 -0.19
CA VAL A 86 -3.62 12.30 -0.93
C VAL A 86 -3.91 10.81 -0.76
N ARG A 87 -4.11 10.37 0.47
CA ARG A 87 -4.43 8.97 0.76
C ARG A 87 -5.69 8.54 0.02
N ARG A 88 -6.72 9.35 0.06
CA ARG A 88 -7.98 9.06 -0.64
C ARG A 88 -7.78 8.96 -2.14
N GLY A 89 -7.05 9.90 -2.73
CA GLY A 89 -6.76 9.88 -4.17
C GLY A 89 -5.98 8.65 -4.59
N ILE A 90 -4.95 8.29 -3.84
CA ILE A 90 -4.15 7.10 -4.13
C ILE A 90 -5.00 5.84 -4.03
N ARG A 91 -5.78 5.69 -2.96
CA ARG A 91 -6.63 4.51 -2.78
C ARG A 91 -7.72 4.43 -3.83
N SER A 92 -8.29 5.55 -4.22
CA SER A 92 -9.32 5.60 -5.28
C SER A 92 -8.77 5.20 -6.64
N SER A 93 -7.49 5.43 -6.89
CA SER A 93 -6.83 5.05 -8.14
C SER A 93 -6.35 3.58 -8.15
N GLY A 94 -6.67 2.82 -7.12
CA GLY A 94 -6.20 1.44 -6.99
C GLY A 94 -4.80 1.32 -6.40
N GLY A 95 -4.26 2.40 -5.88
CA GLY A 95 -2.95 2.42 -5.27
C GLY A 95 -2.97 2.07 -3.79
N TRP A 96 -1.80 1.70 -3.31
CA TRP A 96 -1.54 1.39 -1.92
C TRP A 96 -0.78 2.56 -1.31
N PHE A 97 -1.28 3.09 -0.22
CA PHE A 97 -0.61 4.15 0.51
C PHE A 97 0.25 3.51 1.61
N ASP A 98 1.57 3.61 1.47
CA ASP A 98 2.47 2.97 2.42
C ASP A 98 2.58 3.80 3.70
N LYS A 99 3.15 4.98 3.57
CA LYS A 99 3.34 5.84 4.74
C LYS A 99 3.58 7.28 4.34
N PHE A 100 3.34 8.15 5.30
CA PHE A 100 3.73 9.55 5.22
C PHE A 100 5.06 9.71 5.96
N THR A 101 6.05 10.31 5.30
CA THR A 101 7.42 10.39 5.81
C THR A 101 7.74 11.71 6.51
N GLY A 102 6.72 12.49 6.86
CA GLY A 102 6.90 13.80 7.48
C GLY A 102 7.00 14.95 6.49
N ASP A 103 7.79 14.79 5.44
CA ASP A 103 7.95 15.75 4.35
C ASP A 103 7.50 15.20 3.00
N GLY A 104 7.03 13.97 2.96
CA GLY A 104 6.58 13.33 1.74
C GLY A 104 5.81 12.06 2.01
N PHE A 105 5.56 11.27 0.97
CA PHE A 105 4.85 10.01 1.13
C PHE A 105 5.34 8.97 0.12
N LEU A 106 5.05 7.71 0.44
CA LEU A 106 5.30 6.57 -0.44
C LEU A 106 3.96 5.91 -0.78
N ALA A 107 3.77 5.66 -2.06
CA ALA A 107 2.62 4.93 -2.57
C ALA A 107 3.07 3.97 -3.65
N TYR A 108 2.30 2.92 -3.88
CA TYR A 108 2.65 1.95 -4.91
C TYR A 108 1.40 1.35 -5.54
N TRP A 109 1.57 0.92 -6.77
CA TRP A 109 0.53 0.24 -7.56
C TRP A 109 1.10 -1.09 -7.99
N ILE A 110 0.41 -2.17 -7.64
CA ILE A 110 0.83 -3.51 -8.02
C ILE A 110 0.49 -3.73 -9.48
N VAL A 111 1.51 -4.12 -10.26
CA VAL A 111 1.32 -4.46 -11.67
C VAL A 111 0.83 -5.90 -11.72
N GLN A 112 -0.44 -6.08 -12.09
CA GLN A 112 -0.97 -7.42 -12.30
C GLN A 112 -0.58 -7.89 -13.68
N PRO A 113 -0.15 -9.16 -13.83
CA PRO A 113 0.07 -9.70 -15.16
C PRO A 113 -1.26 -9.65 -15.90
N ALA A 114 -1.25 -9.07 -17.10
CA ALA A 114 -2.43 -9.03 -17.95
C ALA A 114 -2.86 -10.46 -18.27
N GLU A 115 -4.16 -10.70 -18.22
CA GLU A 115 -4.69 -11.96 -18.68
C GLU A 115 -4.46 -12.09 -20.19
N PRO A 116 -4.20 -13.31 -20.72
CA PRO A 116 -3.90 -13.47 -22.14
C PRO A 116 -4.97 -12.90 -23.08
N ASP A 117 -6.20 -12.80 -22.64
CA ASP A 117 -7.32 -12.31 -23.43
C ASP A 117 -7.42 -10.77 -23.48
N GLU A 118 -6.57 -10.06 -22.75
CA GLU A 118 -6.60 -8.61 -22.68
C GLU A 118 -5.68 -7.91 -23.70
N TYR A 119 -5.00 -8.70 -24.52
CA TYR A 119 -4.11 -8.18 -25.58
C TYR A 119 -4.77 -8.11 -26.92
#